data_4c20783d072f06c15ae2a9ecf5eeb7a4
#
_entry.id   4c20783d072f06c15ae2a9ecf5eeb7a4
#
_cell.length_a   1.000
_cell.length_b   1.000
_cell.length_c   1.000
_cell.angle_alpha   90.00
_cell.angle_beta   90.00
_cell.angle_gamma   90.00
#
_symmetry.space_group_name_H-M   'P 1'
#
loop_
_entity.id
_entity.type
_entity.pdbx_description
1 polymer ?
#
loop_
_entity_poly.entity_id
_entity_poly.type
_entity_poly.pdbx_seq_one_letter_code
_entity_poly.pdbx_strand_id
1 'polypeptide(L)'
;DPVTYMKAYNEAIKTRDPLGELRYSYDKIEQTGKPNANRYIYPANDWYNMLFKSAAHSTRADVSIRGGGKISSYYVSGAYTQDSGILNVDKRNSFNSNIDSKVYTLRANVDVNVTKTTKLGIRLTGNFDDYTGPMSSGNDMFVNVMHSDPVLFPAYYPMDDDHVGIRHIMFGNYEDGSYLNPYAQMVRGYKDYQRSQMLASVQLDQDLSFITKGLKFTTLFNLSRLSDFTVYRSYSPYWYALNTYDSYLNTYSVYRINENGTDYLTYGEGTKNVTNTMYWENRLYWNNHFGAHSLGGLLVFTTREKRVANAGSLQLSLPSRNVSLAGRFTYGFDDRYFAEFNFGYNG
;
A
#
# COMPACT_ATOMS: atom_id res chain seq x y z
N ASP A 1 -13.99 24.95 15.85
CA ASP A 1 -14.53 25.32 17.15
C ASP A 1 -15.85 24.61 17.39
N PRO A 2 -15.95 23.77 18.45
CA PRO A 2 -17.13 22.95 18.77
C PRO A 2 -18.42 23.76 19.00
N VAL A 3 -18.30 24.91 19.64
CA VAL A 3 -19.44 25.78 19.93
C VAL A 3 -20.04 26.39 18.66
N THR A 4 -19.17 26.86 17.74
CA THR A 4 -19.58 27.36 16.43
C THR A 4 -20.25 26.27 15.61
N TYR A 5 -19.72 25.05 15.64
CA TYR A 5 -20.32 23.89 14.98
C TYR A 5 -21.75 23.63 15.45
N MET A 6 -21.99 23.55 16.77
CA MET A 6 -23.30 23.30 17.34
C MET A 6 -24.31 24.41 16.99
N LYS A 7 -23.89 25.68 17.06
CA LYS A 7 -24.72 26.84 16.70
C LYS A 7 -25.13 26.80 15.23
N ALA A 8 -24.17 26.58 14.33
CA ALA A 8 -24.43 26.47 12.89
C ALA A 8 -25.35 25.30 12.55
N TYR A 9 -25.17 24.15 13.23
CA TYR A 9 -26.05 22.99 13.03
C TYR A 9 -27.50 23.29 13.46
N ASN A 10 -27.70 23.88 14.65
CA ASN A 10 -28.98 24.27 15.11
C ASN A 10 -29.66 25.36 14.24
N GLU A 11 -28.87 26.29 13.72
CA GLU A 11 -29.34 27.29 12.76
C GLU A 11 -29.82 26.65 11.45
N ALA A 12 -29.07 25.66 10.95
CA ALA A 12 -29.45 24.91 9.75
C ALA A 12 -30.79 24.15 9.94
N ILE A 13 -31.06 23.59 11.14
CA ILE A 13 -32.34 22.97 11.45
C ILE A 13 -33.47 24.04 11.40
N LYS A 14 -33.31 25.15 12.13
CA LYS A 14 -34.33 26.22 12.19
C LYS A 14 -34.64 26.85 10.84
N THR A 15 -33.65 26.94 9.96
CA THR A 15 -33.81 27.47 8.62
C THR A 15 -34.65 26.55 7.73
N ARG A 16 -34.55 25.23 7.94
CA ARG A 16 -35.31 24.23 7.16
C ARG A 16 -36.69 23.96 7.75
N ASP A 17 -36.76 23.87 9.09
CA ASP A 17 -37.95 23.66 9.85
C ASP A 17 -37.95 24.54 11.11
N PRO A 18 -38.66 25.69 11.11
CA PRO A 18 -38.69 26.60 12.26
C PRO A 18 -39.20 25.96 13.57
N LEU A 19 -39.99 24.87 13.48
CA LEU A 19 -40.52 24.11 14.61
C LEU A 19 -39.72 22.84 14.90
N GLY A 20 -38.66 22.58 14.12
CA GLY A 20 -37.81 21.41 14.29
C GLY A 20 -37.09 21.38 15.62
N GLU A 21 -36.95 20.19 16.20
CA GLU A 21 -36.25 19.97 17.45
C GLU A 21 -34.74 20.24 17.24
N LEU A 22 -34.16 21.02 18.13
CA LEU A 22 -32.73 21.36 18.08
C LEU A 22 -31.90 20.16 18.51
N ARG A 23 -30.87 19.84 17.75
CA ARG A 23 -29.99 18.74 18.07
C ARG A 23 -29.14 18.98 19.32
N TYR A 24 -28.70 20.23 19.52
CA TYR A 24 -27.88 20.61 20.66
C TYR A 24 -28.66 21.58 21.57
N SER A 25 -28.76 21.22 22.85
CA SER A 25 -29.40 22.08 23.87
C SER A 25 -28.57 23.36 24.11
N TYR A 26 -29.20 24.40 24.60
CA TYR A 26 -28.54 25.64 24.99
C TYR A 26 -27.51 25.40 26.10
N ASP A 27 -27.82 24.55 27.08
CA ASP A 27 -26.91 24.17 28.16
C ASP A 27 -25.63 23.51 27.57
N LYS A 28 -25.80 22.55 26.66
CA LYS A 28 -24.68 21.90 26.01
C LYS A 28 -23.76 22.89 25.27
N ILE A 29 -24.36 23.83 24.52
CA ILE A 29 -23.63 24.89 23.81
C ILE A 29 -22.89 25.80 24.77
N GLU A 30 -23.50 26.11 25.92
CA GLU A 30 -22.91 27.00 26.92
C GLU A 30 -21.76 26.34 27.69
N GLN A 31 -21.90 25.06 28.08
CA GLN A 31 -20.91 24.34 28.89
C GLN A 31 -19.74 23.80 28.10
N THR A 32 -19.97 23.42 26.82
CA THR A 32 -18.90 22.84 25.99
C THR A 32 -17.71 23.80 25.84
N GLY A 33 -16.52 23.30 26.17
CA GLY A 33 -15.26 24.06 26.09
C GLY A 33 -14.95 24.91 27.32
N LYS A 34 -15.83 24.96 28.34
CA LYS A 34 -15.49 25.64 29.60
C LYS A 34 -14.46 24.82 30.40
N PRO A 35 -13.48 25.45 31.07
CA PRO A 35 -12.44 24.74 31.81
C PRO A 35 -12.95 23.79 32.91
N ASN A 36 -14.08 24.13 33.55
CA ASN A 36 -14.66 23.35 34.64
C ASN A 36 -15.78 22.41 34.20
N ALA A 37 -16.13 22.37 32.90
CA ALA A 37 -17.15 21.47 32.39
C ALA A 37 -16.63 20.02 32.34
N ASN A 38 -17.52 19.09 32.70
CA ASN A 38 -17.17 17.68 32.60
C ASN A 38 -17.05 17.27 31.11
N ARG A 39 -15.82 16.95 30.70
CA ARG A 39 -15.51 16.61 29.29
C ARG A 39 -16.18 15.32 28.77
N TYR A 40 -16.69 14.49 29.64
CA TYR A 40 -17.43 13.27 29.27
C TYR A 40 -18.92 13.55 29.06
N ILE A 41 -19.42 14.65 29.61
CA ILE A 41 -20.79 15.12 29.42
C ILE A 41 -20.88 16.16 28.31
N TYR A 42 -19.92 17.08 28.29
CA TYR A 42 -19.79 18.17 27.33
C TYR A 42 -18.51 18.02 26.50
N PRO A 43 -18.40 16.94 25.71
CA PRO A 43 -17.19 16.69 24.94
C PRO A 43 -16.92 17.80 23.92
N ALA A 44 -15.66 18.11 23.75
CA ALA A 44 -15.14 19.04 22.75
C ALA A 44 -13.89 18.39 22.13
N ASN A 45 -14.12 17.38 21.28
CA ASN A 45 -13.04 16.58 20.75
C ASN A 45 -12.31 17.34 19.64
N ASP A 46 -11.03 17.55 19.82
CA ASP A 46 -10.12 17.88 18.72
C ASP A 46 -9.58 16.57 18.14
N TRP A 47 -10.39 15.95 17.29
CA TRP A 47 -10.06 14.67 16.67
C TRP A 47 -8.73 14.70 15.93
N TYR A 48 -8.42 15.83 15.28
CA TYR A 48 -7.17 15.95 14.52
C TYR A 48 -5.94 15.89 15.44
N ASN A 49 -5.87 16.76 16.44
CA ASN A 49 -4.74 16.81 17.36
C ASN A 49 -4.68 15.58 18.28
N MET A 50 -5.81 14.91 18.53
CA MET A 50 -5.85 13.66 19.29
C MET A 50 -5.24 12.50 18.52
N LEU A 51 -5.51 12.40 17.20
CA LEU A 51 -5.22 11.21 16.42
C LEU A 51 -3.97 11.33 15.55
N PHE A 52 -3.48 12.54 15.31
CA PHE A 52 -2.30 12.76 14.46
C PHE A 52 -1.15 13.42 15.23
N LYS A 53 0.06 12.93 14.96
CA LYS A 53 1.31 13.55 15.37
C LYS A 53 1.67 14.66 14.40
N SER A 54 2.49 15.60 14.86
CA SER A 54 3.01 16.68 14.02
C SER A 54 4.11 16.24 13.04
N ALA A 55 4.72 15.07 13.25
CA ALA A 55 5.82 14.59 12.43
C ALA A 55 5.81 13.04 12.28
N ALA A 56 6.25 12.58 11.15
CA ALA A 56 6.59 11.19 10.85
C ALA A 56 8.12 11.05 10.73
N HIS A 57 8.61 9.82 10.83
CA HIS A 57 10.02 9.50 10.62
C HIS A 57 10.18 8.67 9.37
N SER A 58 11.17 9.04 8.55
CA SER A 58 11.63 8.25 7.43
C SER A 58 13.12 7.98 7.61
N THR A 59 13.51 6.72 7.47
CA THR A 59 14.90 6.28 7.55
C THR A 59 15.25 5.56 6.27
N ARG A 60 16.39 5.91 5.67
CA ARG A 60 16.89 5.24 4.48
C ARG A 60 18.38 4.89 4.64
N ALA A 61 18.73 3.67 4.24
CA ALA A 61 20.10 3.20 4.19
C ALA A 61 20.33 2.49 2.85
N ASP A 62 21.40 2.88 2.14
CA ASP A 62 21.78 2.29 0.86
C ASP A 62 23.25 1.87 0.93
N VAL A 63 23.52 0.65 0.49
CA VAL A 63 24.88 0.11 0.36
C VAL A 63 25.05 -0.48 -1.03
N SER A 64 26.15 -0.16 -1.69
CA SER A 64 26.48 -0.76 -2.98
C SER A 64 27.96 -1.07 -3.10
N ILE A 65 28.24 -2.17 -3.79
CA ILE A 65 29.60 -2.63 -4.12
C ILE A 65 29.65 -2.87 -5.62
N ARG A 66 30.68 -2.37 -6.26
CA ARG A 66 30.94 -2.59 -7.68
C ARG A 66 32.41 -2.93 -7.89
N GLY A 67 32.67 -3.77 -8.85
CA GLY A 67 34.02 -4.14 -9.22
C GLY A 67 34.04 -4.85 -10.55
N GLY A 68 35.22 -5.09 -11.04
CA GLY A 68 35.38 -5.83 -12.27
C GLY A 68 36.76 -5.74 -12.86
N GLY A 69 36.96 -6.51 -13.90
CA GLY A 69 38.19 -6.61 -14.69
C GLY A 69 37.87 -6.97 -16.14
N LYS A 70 38.87 -7.52 -16.83
CA LYS A 70 38.73 -7.88 -18.26
C LYS A 70 37.75 -9.03 -18.53
N ILE A 71 37.54 -9.92 -17.52
CA ILE A 71 36.70 -11.12 -17.66
C ILE A 71 35.29 -10.88 -17.11
N SER A 72 35.18 -10.22 -15.97
CA SER A 72 33.90 -10.03 -15.33
C SER A 72 33.78 -8.66 -14.70
N SER A 73 32.52 -8.18 -14.57
CA SER A 73 32.15 -7.03 -13.77
C SER A 73 30.90 -7.34 -12.97
N TYR A 74 30.80 -6.72 -11.81
CA TYR A 74 29.63 -6.91 -10.94
C TYR A 74 29.22 -5.61 -10.27
N TYR A 75 27.95 -5.55 -9.95
CA TYR A 75 27.31 -4.53 -9.13
C TYR A 75 26.33 -5.21 -8.19
N VAL A 76 26.48 -5.02 -6.89
CA VAL A 76 25.57 -5.51 -5.87
C VAL A 76 25.15 -4.34 -5.01
N SER A 77 23.86 -4.20 -4.74
CA SER A 77 23.32 -3.17 -3.85
C SER A 77 22.21 -3.70 -2.97
N GLY A 78 22.14 -3.17 -1.76
CA GLY A 78 21.03 -3.32 -0.83
C GLY A 78 20.55 -1.95 -0.39
N ALA A 79 19.24 -1.77 -0.36
CA ALA A 79 18.60 -0.58 0.19
C ALA A 79 17.54 -0.98 1.20
N TYR A 80 17.44 -0.21 2.26
CA TYR A 80 16.41 -0.31 3.29
C TYR A 80 15.77 1.06 3.44
N THR A 81 14.43 1.09 3.42
CA THR A 81 13.65 2.28 3.75
C THR A 81 12.62 1.90 4.80
N GLN A 82 12.47 2.73 5.82
CA GLN A 82 11.41 2.60 6.82
C GLN A 82 10.70 3.94 6.96
N ASP A 83 9.38 3.93 6.78
CA ASP A 83 8.50 5.08 6.94
C ASP A 83 7.51 4.80 8.07
N SER A 84 7.51 5.64 9.10
CA SER A 84 6.53 5.61 10.18
C SER A 84 5.34 6.51 9.87
N GLY A 85 4.13 6.10 10.27
CA GLY A 85 2.93 6.94 10.15
C GLY A 85 2.85 8.02 11.22
N ILE A 86 1.94 8.96 10.97
CA ILE A 86 1.64 10.09 11.87
C ILE A 86 0.53 9.80 12.88
N LEU A 87 0.01 8.57 12.95
CA LEU A 87 -1.05 8.26 13.90
C LEU A 87 -0.52 8.27 15.34
N ASN A 88 -1.26 8.90 16.22
CA ASN A 88 -0.95 9.01 17.64
C ASN A 88 -1.60 7.86 18.43
N VAL A 89 -1.13 6.64 18.19
CA VAL A 89 -1.64 5.43 18.87
C VAL A 89 -1.11 5.40 20.29
N ASP A 90 -2.00 5.34 21.25
CA ASP A 90 -1.66 5.19 22.66
C ASP A 90 -1.39 3.71 23.05
N LYS A 91 -0.95 3.51 24.31
CA LYS A 91 -0.57 2.19 24.82
C LYS A 91 -1.71 1.41 25.48
N ARG A 92 -2.98 1.75 25.27
CA ARG A 92 -4.11 1.01 25.85
C ARG A 92 -4.26 -0.37 25.27
N ASN A 93 -3.90 -0.54 23.98
CA ASN A 93 -3.80 -1.85 23.35
C ASN A 93 -2.41 -2.46 23.51
N SER A 94 -2.34 -3.79 23.46
CA SER A 94 -1.09 -4.55 23.45
C SER A 94 -0.38 -4.56 22.09
N PHE A 95 -0.98 -3.94 21.05
CA PHE A 95 -0.45 -3.86 19.69
C PHE A 95 -0.36 -2.39 19.23
N ASN A 96 0.44 -2.16 18.21
CA ASN A 96 0.60 -0.86 17.59
C ASN A 96 -0.12 -0.85 16.23
N SER A 97 -1.13 0.00 16.07
CA SER A 97 -1.86 0.19 14.83
C SER A 97 -1.35 1.38 13.99
N ASN A 98 -0.26 2.05 14.41
CA ASN A 98 0.36 3.07 13.58
C ASN A 98 0.99 2.46 12.33
N ILE A 99 1.07 3.24 11.27
CA ILE A 99 1.73 2.82 10.03
C ILE A 99 3.23 2.63 10.28
N ASP A 100 3.74 1.46 9.92
CA ASP A 100 5.16 1.13 9.83
C ASP A 100 5.36 0.40 8.49
N SER A 101 5.98 1.09 7.55
CA SER A 101 6.26 0.57 6.21
C SER A 101 7.75 0.36 6.05
N LYS A 102 8.16 -0.87 5.75
CA LYS A 102 9.55 -1.25 5.52
C LYS A 102 9.69 -1.78 4.11
N VAL A 103 10.66 -1.25 3.38
CA VAL A 103 10.97 -1.68 2.02
C VAL A 103 12.43 -2.11 1.96
N TYR A 104 12.65 -3.33 1.52
CA TYR A 104 13.97 -3.89 1.27
C TYR A 104 14.15 -4.08 -0.23
N THR A 105 15.20 -3.52 -0.80
CA THR A 105 15.57 -3.72 -2.20
C THR A 105 16.94 -4.36 -2.28
N LEU A 106 17.03 -5.50 -2.95
CA LEU A 106 18.27 -6.19 -3.24
C LEU A 106 18.47 -6.23 -4.76
N ARG A 107 19.68 -5.91 -5.23
CA ARG A 107 20.03 -5.97 -6.65
C ARG A 107 21.43 -6.55 -6.82
N ALA A 108 21.54 -7.50 -7.72
CA ALA A 108 22.83 -8.05 -8.15
C ALA A 108 22.87 -8.13 -9.67
N ASN A 109 23.89 -7.52 -10.25
CA ASN A 109 24.17 -7.57 -11.69
C ASN A 109 25.58 -8.12 -11.85
N VAL A 110 25.73 -9.13 -12.70
CA VAL A 110 27.01 -9.75 -13.03
C VAL A 110 27.10 -9.89 -14.54
N ASP A 111 28.16 -9.39 -15.10
CA ASP A 111 28.51 -9.56 -16.51
C ASP A 111 29.82 -10.36 -16.60
N VAL A 112 29.84 -11.39 -17.44
CA VAL A 112 31.00 -12.26 -17.63
C VAL A 112 31.27 -12.39 -19.13
N ASN A 113 32.47 -12.06 -19.54
CA ASN A 113 33.00 -12.39 -20.88
C ASN A 113 33.48 -13.85 -20.87
N VAL A 114 32.57 -14.79 -21.19
CA VAL A 114 32.81 -16.24 -21.15
C VAL A 114 33.89 -16.62 -22.18
N THR A 115 33.81 -15.99 -23.35
CA THR A 115 34.83 -16.05 -24.39
C THR A 115 35.05 -14.66 -24.99
N LYS A 116 35.92 -14.53 -26.01
CA LYS A 116 36.10 -13.28 -26.74
C LYS A 116 34.86 -12.84 -27.54
N THR A 117 33.95 -13.78 -27.81
CA THR A 117 32.76 -13.59 -28.63
C THR A 117 31.45 -13.82 -27.85
N THR A 118 31.53 -14.30 -26.60
CA THR A 118 30.35 -14.66 -25.78
C THR A 118 30.36 -13.86 -24.49
N LYS A 119 29.29 -13.12 -24.24
CA LYS A 119 29.04 -12.41 -22.97
C LYS A 119 27.78 -12.96 -22.29
N LEU A 120 27.88 -13.26 -21.00
CA LEU A 120 26.78 -13.66 -20.14
C LEU A 120 26.48 -12.53 -19.14
N GLY A 121 25.23 -12.10 -19.10
CA GLY A 121 24.70 -11.15 -18.12
C GLY A 121 23.69 -11.82 -17.20
N ILE A 122 23.85 -11.69 -15.89
CA ILE A 122 22.90 -12.14 -14.88
C ILE A 122 22.40 -10.93 -14.10
N ARG A 123 21.09 -10.79 -13.98
CA ARG A 123 20.44 -9.69 -13.25
C ARG A 123 19.44 -10.28 -12.26
N LEU A 124 19.61 -9.96 -11.01
CA LEU A 124 18.69 -10.34 -9.92
C LEU A 124 18.19 -9.08 -9.23
N THR A 125 16.88 -8.99 -9.04
CA THR A 125 16.27 -7.90 -8.27
C THR A 125 15.20 -8.51 -7.35
N GLY A 126 15.24 -8.15 -6.08
CA GLY A 126 14.24 -8.48 -5.09
C GLY A 126 13.76 -7.20 -4.41
N ASN A 127 12.44 -6.98 -4.39
CA ASN A 127 11.79 -5.95 -3.60
C ASN A 127 10.84 -6.64 -2.63
N PHE A 128 10.95 -6.28 -1.35
CA PHE A 128 10.15 -6.83 -0.27
C PHE A 128 9.56 -5.66 0.51
N ASP A 129 8.23 -5.58 0.49
CA ASP A 129 7.48 -4.55 1.20
C ASP A 129 6.81 -5.23 2.40
N ASP A 130 7.02 -4.67 3.58
CA ASP A 130 6.46 -5.11 4.85
C ASP A 130 5.73 -3.93 5.48
N TYR A 131 4.42 -4.02 5.60
CA TYR A 131 3.58 -2.92 6.04
C TYR A 131 2.67 -3.39 7.17
N THR A 132 2.70 -2.68 8.29
CA THR A 132 1.70 -2.76 9.36
C THR A 132 1.02 -1.40 9.49
N GLY A 133 -0.29 -1.40 9.70
CA GLY A 133 -1.03 -0.15 9.85
C GLY A 133 -2.46 -0.38 10.33
N PRO A 134 -3.27 0.69 10.49
CA PRO A 134 -4.64 0.61 10.94
C PRO A 134 -5.51 -0.17 9.94
N MET A 135 -6.66 -0.63 10.41
CA MET A 135 -7.64 -1.32 9.56
C MET A 135 -8.06 -0.49 8.35
N SER A 136 -8.27 0.81 8.56
CA SER A 136 -8.53 1.80 7.51
C SER A 136 -7.22 2.33 6.92
N SER A 137 -7.24 2.85 5.71
CA SER A 137 -6.06 3.53 5.15
C SER A 137 -5.77 4.84 5.90
N GLY A 138 -4.57 5.38 5.74
CA GLY A 138 -4.23 6.69 6.32
C GLY A 138 -5.14 7.81 5.81
N ASN A 139 -5.53 7.76 4.53
CA ASN A 139 -6.48 8.71 3.95
C ASN A 139 -7.88 8.54 4.56
N ASP A 140 -8.35 7.30 4.75
CA ASP A 140 -9.66 7.05 5.38
C ASP A 140 -9.67 7.55 6.83
N MET A 141 -8.55 7.41 7.57
CA MET A 141 -8.43 7.96 8.91
C MET A 141 -8.58 9.48 8.92
N PHE A 142 -7.99 10.18 7.96
CA PHE A 142 -8.15 11.62 7.80
C PHE A 142 -9.61 11.99 7.49
N VAL A 143 -10.23 11.31 6.55
CA VAL A 143 -11.65 11.50 6.20
C VAL A 143 -12.55 11.25 7.41
N ASN A 144 -12.27 10.18 8.18
CA ASN A 144 -13.03 9.85 9.40
C ASN A 144 -12.96 10.99 10.43
N VAL A 145 -11.79 11.57 10.64
CA VAL A 145 -11.60 12.71 11.54
C VAL A 145 -12.40 13.93 11.09
N MET A 146 -12.41 14.21 9.79
CA MET A 146 -13.12 15.38 9.24
C MET A 146 -14.64 15.23 9.25
N HIS A 147 -15.16 14.01 9.24
CA HIS A 147 -16.59 13.73 9.22
C HIS A 147 -17.19 13.38 10.59
N SER A 148 -16.36 13.21 11.61
CA SER A 148 -16.84 12.85 12.95
C SER A 148 -17.37 14.05 13.70
N ASP A 149 -18.48 13.84 14.42
CA ASP A 149 -19.05 14.84 15.30
C ASP A 149 -18.10 15.13 16.48
N PRO A 150 -17.71 16.40 16.72
CA PRO A 150 -16.76 16.72 17.77
C PRO A 150 -17.37 16.83 19.17
N VAL A 151 -18.71 16.82 19.30
CA VAL A 151 -19.39 17.17 20.56
C VAL A 151 -20.42 16.14 21.02
N LEU A 152 -20.68 15.09 20.24
CA LEU A 152 -21.77 14.18 20.54
C LEU A 152 -21.42 13.18 21.67
N PHE A 153 -20.18 12.68 21.65
CA PHE A 153 -19.66 11.72 22.62
C PHE A 153 -18.14 11.88 22.78
N PRO A 154 -17.55 11.47 23.91
CA PRO A 154 -16.10 11.45 24.07
C PRO A 154 -15.48 10.29 23.27
N ALA A 155 -14.16 10.33 23.01
CA ALA A 155 -13.48 9.23 22.35
C ALA A 155 -13.66 7.89 23.07
N TYR A 156 -13.60 7.94 24.40
CA TYR A 156 -13.84 6.83 25.31
C TYR A 156 -14.21 7.38 26.69
N TYR A 157 -14.87 6.52 27.48
CA TYR A 157 -15.12 6.77 28.92
C TYR A 157 -14.02 6.11 29.76
N PRO A 158 -13.63 6.70 30.91
CA PRO A 158 -12.78 6.02 31.89
C PRO A 158 -13.56 4.88 32.54
N MET A 159 -12.86 3.91 33.11
CA MET A 159 -13.48 2.92 33.97
C MET A 159 -14.07 3.65 35.20
N ASP A 160 -15.24 3.23 35.60
CA ASP A 160 -15.92 3.62 36.81
C ASP A 160 -16.17 2.41 37.74
N ASP A 161 -16.77 2.64 38.92
CA ASP A 161 -16.99 1.58 39.91
C ASP A 161 -17.95 0.48 39.43
N ASP A 162 -18.88 0.81 38.51
CA ASP A 162 -19.84 -0.13 37.95
C ASP A 162 -19.20 -1.02 36.87
N HIS A 163 -18.03 -0.62 36.31
CA HIS A 163 -17.34 -1.28 35.23
C HIS A 163 -15.96 -1.84 35.65
N VAL A 164 -15.75 -2.07 36.95
CA VAL A 164 -14.50 -2.66 37.45
C VAL A 164 -14.29 -4.06 36.89
N GLY A 165 -13.10 -4.28 36.32
CA GLY A 165 -12.74 -5.58 35.73
C GLY A 165 -13.00 -5.71 34.23
N ILE A 166 -13.57 -4.73 33.57
CA ILE A 166 -13.66 -4.65 32.11
C ILE A 166 -12.24 -4.55 31.53
N ARG A 167 -11.96 -5.35 30.48
CA ARG A 167 -10.65 -5.38 29.83
C ARG A 167 -10.60 -4.62 28.51
N HIS A 168 -11.75 -4.20 27.99
CA HIS A 168 -11.85 -3.47 26.73
C HIS A 168 -11.93 -1.96 26.97
N ILE A 169 -11.68 -1.19 25.91
CA ILE A 169 -11.86 0.25 25.92
C ILE A 169 -13.36 0.56 25.82
N MET A 170 -13.86 1.41 26.71
CA MET A 170 -15.24 1.87 26.72
C MET A 170 -15.42 3.02 25.72
N PHE A 171 -15.51 2.70 24.42
CA PHE A 171 -15.62 3.72 23.37
C PHE A 171 -16.92 4.50 23.46
N GLY A 172 -16.81 5.82 23.39
CA GLY A 172 -17.97 6.69 23.35
C GLY A 172 -18.73 6.57 22.03
N ASN A 173 -20.06 6.53 22.11
CA ASN A 173 -20.96 6.64 20.97
C ASN A 173 -22.30 7.22 21.41
N TYR A 174 -23.27 7.30 20.52
CA TYR A 174 -24.57 7.91 20.77
C TYR A 174 -25.68 7.06 20.16
N GLU A 175 -26.90 7.12 20.75
CA GLU A 175 -28.10 6.38 20.33
C GLU A 175 -27.83 4.86 20.14
N ASP A 176 -27.86 4.37 18.90
CA ASP A 176 -27.72 2.96 18.54
C ASP A 176 -26.26 2.53 18.30
N GLY A 177 -25.29 3.41 18.50
CA GLY A 177 -23.88 3.12 18.28
C GLY A 177 -23.41 3.25 16.82
N SER A 178 -24.24 3.82 15.95
CA SER A 178 -23.94 3.95 14.51
C SER A 178 -23.00 5.13 14.16
N TYR A 179 -22.76 6.03 15.10
CA TYR A 179 -21.93 7.19 14.86
C TYR A 179 -20.45 6.85 14.73
N LEU A 180 -19.76 7.58 13.86
CA LEU A 180 -18.35 7.39 13.58
C LEU A 180 -17.48 7.90 14.73
N ASN A 181 -16.81 6.99 15.44
CA ASN A 181 -15.78 7.30 16.42
C ASN A 181 -14.40 7.02 15.79
N PRO A 182 -13.63 8.06 15.37
CA PRO A 182 -12.37 7.88 14.66
C PRO A 182 -11.26 7.31 15.55
N TYR A 183 -11.32 7.56 16.88
CA TYR A 183 -10.38 6.95 17.82
C TYR A 183 -10.56 5.42 17.86
N ALA A 184 -11.81 4.95 17.95
CA ALA A 184 -12.09 3.52 17.90
C ALA A 184 -11.63 2.90 16.57
N GLN A 185 -11.85 3.58 15.43
CA GLN A 185 -11.37 3.10 14.13
C GLN A 185 -9.84 2.99 14.06
N MET A 186 -9.11 3.89 14.74
CA MET A 186 -7.65 3.86 14.80
C MET A 186 -7.12 2.69 15.63
N VAL A 187 -7.77 2.37 16.77
CA VAL A 187 -7.21 1.45 17.77
C VAL A 187 -7.84 0.06 17.80
N ARG A 188 -8.93 -0.20 17.07
CA ARG A 188 -9.65 -1.48 17.10
C ARG A 188 -8.90 -2.67 16.47
N GLY A 189 -7.79 -2.42 15.81
CA GLY A 189 -7.03 -3.49 15.16
C GLY A 189 -5.97 -2.97 14.21
N TYR A 190 -5.35 -3.90 13.53
CA TYR A 190 -4.30 -3.61 12.55
C TYR A 190 -4.35 -4.60 11.39
N LYS A 191 -3.75 -4.20 10.29
CA LYS A 191 -3.50 -5.06 9.14
C LYS A 191 -2.02 -5.16 8.86
N ASP A 192 -1.60 -6.37 8.53
CA ASP A 192 -0.28 -6.65 7.97
C ASP A 192 -0.43 -6.90 6.47
N TYR A 193 0.33 -6.19 5.66
CA TYR A 193 0.44 -6.40 4.22
C TYR A 193 1.88 -6.72 3.88
N GLN A 194 2.10 -7.80 3.15
CA GLN A 194 3.41 -8.18 2.65
C GLN A 194 3.37 -8.33 1.15
N ARG A 195 4.39 -7.82 0.49
CA ARG A 195 4.59 -7.97 -0.94
C ARG A 195 6.03 -8.36 -1.23
N SER A 196 6.20 -9.36 -2.07
CA SER A 196 7.51 -9.82 -2.55
C SER A 196 7.51 -9.82 -4.07
N GLN A 197 8.43 -9.09 -4.66
CA GLN A 197 8.66 -9.10 -6.09
C GLN A 197 10.09 -9.53 -6.38
N MET A 198 10.23 -10.64 -7.10
CA MET A 198 11.52 -11.17 -7.52
C MET A 198 11.60 -11.16 -9.05
N LEU A 199 12.72 -10.70 -9.58
CA LEU A 199 13.06 -10.73 -10.99
C LEU A 199 14.44 -11.36 -11.16
N ALA A 200 14.51 -12.43 -11.93
CA ALA A 200 15.76 -13.04 -12.38
C ALA A 200 15.83 -12.94 -13.91
N SER A 201 16.94 -12.47 -14.42
CA SER A 201 17.19 -12.31 -15.84
C SER A 201 18.55 -12.85 -16.20
N VAL A 202 18.60 -13.68 -17.25
CA VAL A 202 19.83 -14.19 -17.84
C VAL A 202 19.86 -13.81 -19.31
N GLN A 203 20.91 -13.11 -19.71
CA GLN A 203 21.14 -12.71 -21.09
C GLN A 203 22.45 -13.28 -21.58
N LEU A 204 22.43 -13.89 -22.75
CA LEU A 204 23.63 -14.34 -23.47
C LEU A 204 23.71 -13.55 -24.78
N ASP A 205 24.81 -12.86 -24.97
CA ASP A 205 25.19 -12.17 -26.22
C ASP A 205 26.30 -12.94 -26.88
N GLN A 206 26.07 -13.34 -28.15
CA GLN A 206 27.03 -14.08 -28.97
C GLN A 206 27.35 -13.29 -30.21
N ASP A 207 28.60 -12.91 -30.40
CA ASP A 207 29.11 -12.40 -31.67
C ASP A 207 29.33 -13.59 -32.61
N LEU A 208 28.63 -13.59 -33.74
CA LEU A 208 28.71 -14.60 -34.78
C LEU A 208 29.45 -14.13 -36.04
N SER A 209 30.31 -13.10 -35.88
CA SER A 209 31.09 -12.54 -36.99
C SER A 209 32.04 -13.54 -37.65
N PHE A 210 32.29 -14.69 -37.01
CA PHE A 210 33.01 -15.81 -37.59
C PHE A 210 32.20 -16.55 -38.69
N ILE A 211 30.85 -16.42 -38.69
CA ILE A 211 29.99 -16.94 -39.75
C ILE A 211 29.84 -15.89 -40.85
N THR A 212 29.43 -14.67 -40.46
CA THR A 212 29.37 -13.53 -41.38
C THR A 212 29.55 -12.24 -40.58
N LYS A 213 30.34 -11.32 -41.15
CA LYS A 213 30.66 -10.05 -40.50
C LYS A 213 29.39 -9.28 -40.12
N GLY A 214 29.31 -8.85 -38.87
CA GLY A 214 28.19 -8.06 -38.35
C GLY A 214 27.00 -8.86 -37.86
N LEU A 215 27.09 -10.21 -37.84
CA LEU A 215 26.04 -11.07 -37.29
C LEU A 215 26.22 -11.20 -35.77
N LYS A 216 25.11 -11.02 -35.04
CA LYS A 216 25.03 -11.17 -33.57
C LYS A 216 23.75 -11.88 -33.18
N PHE A 217 23.81 -12.71 -32.15
CA PHE A 217 22.68 -13.35 -31.53
C PHE A 217 22.62 -12.98 -30.07
N THR A 218 21.41 -12.64 -29.59
CA THR A 218 21.15 -12.40 -28.17
C THR A 218 19.96 -13.26 -27.76
N THR A 219 20.09 -13.99 -26.66
CA THR A 219 18.96 -14.62 -25.99
C THR A 219 18.81 -14.07 -24.57
N LEU A 220 17.57 -13.76 -24.19
CA LEU A 220 17.21 -13.20 -22.90
C LEU A 220 16.11 -14.05 -22.28
N PHE A 221 16.34 -14.56 -21.10
CA PHE A 221 15.35 -15.25 -20.29
C PHE A 221 15.04 -14.46 -19.02
N ASN A 222 13.76 -14.14 -18.77
CA ASN A 222 13.30 -13.48 -17.57
C ASN A 222 12.31 -14.34 -16.82
N LEU A 223 12.50 -14.45 -15.51
CA LEU A 223 11.56 -15.02 -14.58
C LEU A 223 11.15 -13.93 -13.58
N SER A 224 9.87 -13.63 -13.50
CA SER A 224 9.32 -12.69 -12.51
C SER A 224 8.28 -13.37 -11.65
N ARG A 225 8.39 -13.18 -10.35
CA ARG A 225 7.39 -13.61 -9.37
C ARG A 225 6.96 -12.42 -8.53
N LEU A 226 5.66 -12.17 -8.48
CA LEU A 226 5.01 -11.22 -7.59
C LEU A 226 4.09 -12.00 -6.68
N SER A 227 4.24 -11.82 -5.38
CA SER A 227 3.29 -12.34 -4.38
C SER A 227 2.97 -11.26 -3.37
N ASP A 228 1.71 -11.14 -3.00
CA ASP A 228 1.24 -10.27 -1.94
C ASP A 228 0.13 -10.93 -1.15
N PHE A 229 0.04 -10.58 0.13
CA PHE A 229 -1.05 -10.99 0.98
C PHE A 229 -1.32 -9.96 2.08
N THR A 230 -2.56 -9.97 2.57
CA THR A 230 -3.01 -9.13 3.68
C THR A 230 -3.64 -10.00 4.76
N VAL A 231 -3.33 -9.69 6.00
CA VAL A 231 -3.93 -10.30 7.20
C VAL A 231 -4.50 -9.19 8.08
N TYR A 232 -5.69 -9.40 8.61
CA TYR A 232 -6.37 -8.47 9.52
C TYR A 232 -6.48 -9.10 10.91
N ARG A 233 -6.25 -8.27 11.93
CA ARG A 233 -6.53 -8.63 13.33
C ARG A 233 -7.24 -7.48 14.00
N SER A 234 -8.48 -7.68 14.39
CA SER A 234 -9.30 -6.62 14.97
C SER A 234 -10.32 -7.18 15.95
N TYR A 235 -10.75 -6.35 16.86
CA TYR A 235 -11.92 -6.60 17.69
C TYR A 235 -13.10 -5.71 17.26
N SER A 236 -14.32 -6.14 17.59
CA SER A 236 -15.51 -5.31 17.45
C SER A 236 -15.63 -4.42 18.67
N PRO A 237 -15.70 -3.09 18.51
CA PRO A 237 -15.80 -2.17 19.65
C PRO A 237 -17.05 -2.38 20.47
N TYR A 238 -16.92 -2.26 21.80
CA TYR A 238 -18.06 -2.03 22.68
C TYR A 238 -18.32 -0.53 22.77
N TRP A 239 -19.56 -0.15 22.50
CA TRP A 239 -20.01 1.23 22.51
C TRP A 239 -20.70 1.58 23.81
N TYR A 240 -20.40 2.76 24.35
CA TYR A 240 -20.96 3.28 25.57
C TYR A 240 -21.54 4.66 25.35
N ALA A 241 -22.67 4.92 25.99
CA ALA A 241 -23.33 6.24 26.04
C ALA A 241 -23.59 6.68 27.46
N LEU A 242 -23.81 7.99 27.61
CA LEU A 242 -24.23 8.59 28.86
C LEU A 242 -25.64 8.08 29.24
N ASN A 243 -25.80 7.61 30.47
CA ASN A 243 -27.06 7.21 31.04
C ASN A 243 -27.66 8.34 31.90
N THR A 244 -26.96 8.74 32.96
CA THR A 244 -27.41 9.78 33.88
C THR A 244 -26.27 10.77 34.14
N TYR A 245 -26.67 12.00 34.49
CA TYR A 245 -25.74 13.02 34.94
C TYR A 245 -26.36 13.84 36.07
N ASP A 246 -25.68 13.87 37.20
CA ASP A 246 -26.00 14.78 38.31
C ASP A 246 -25.08 16.00 38.23
N SER A 247 -25.65 17.14 37.85
CA SER A 247 -24.89 18.38 37.68
C SER A 247 -24.45 19.00 39.01
N TYR A 248 -25.08 18.67 40.10
CA TYR A 248 -24.72 19.18 41.44
C TYR A 248 -23.51 18.46 42.01
N LEU A 249 -23.50 17.11 41.88
CA LEU A 249 -22.39 16.26 42.34
C LEU A 249 -21.32 16.09 41.30
N ASN A 250 -21.57 16.53 40.07
CA ASN A 250 -20.75 16.29 38.88
C ASN A 250 -20.41 14.81 38.67
N THR A 251 -21.35 13.93 38.94
CA THR A 251 -21.25 12.49 38.76
C THR A 251 -22.11 12.05 37.61
N TYR A 252 -21.66 11.00 36.88
CA TYR A 252 -22.41 10.46 35.75
C TYR A 252 -22.32 8.93 35.75
N SER A 253 -23.25 8.30 35.09
CA SER A 253 -23.17 6.87 34.75
C SER A 253 -23.25 6.66 33.25
N VAL A 254 -22.67 5.56 32.78
CA VAL A 254 -22.71 5.16 31.39
C VAL A 254 -23.32 3.77 31.24
N TYR A 255 -23.88 3.48 30.08
CA TYR A 255 -24.37 2.15 29.76
C TYR A 255 -23.82 1.67 28.43
N ARG A 256 -23.71 0.35 28.29
CA ARG A 256 -23.28 -0.29 27.06
C ARG A 256 -24.41 -0.32 26.03
N ILE A 257 -24.16 0.19 24.82
CA ILE A 257 -25.15 0.26 23.75
C ILE A 257 -25.30 -1.08 23.02
N ASN A 258 -24.17 -1.77 22.78
CA ASN A 258 -24.14 -2.98 21.93
C ASN A 258 -23.65 -4.22 22.69
N GLU A 259 -24.19 -5.38 22.29
CA GLU A 259 -23.81 -6.68 22.86
C GLU A 259 -22.78 -7.44 22.01
N ASN A 260 -22.57 -7.04 20.75
CA ASN A 260 -21.75 -7.76 19.77
C ASN A 260 -20.29 -7.30 19.71
N GLY A 261 -19.81 -6.58 20.72
CA GLY A 261 -18.40 -6.27 20.89
C GLY A 261 -17.57 -7.51 21.23
N THR A 262 -16.26 -7.42 21.07
CA THR A 262 -15.30 -8.45 21.50
C THR A 262 -14.12 -7.81 22.21
N ASP A 263 -13.56 -8.48 23.21
CA ASP A 263 -12.36 -8.06 23.93
C ASP A 263 -11.09 -8.82 23.49
N TYR A 264 -11.20 -9.63 22.44
CA TYR A 264 -10.12 -10.36 21.80
C TYR A 264 -10.05 -10.04 20.30
N LEU A 265 -8.85 -10.17 19.74
CA LEU A 265 -8.64 -9.99 18.31
C LEU A 265 -9.18 -11.19 17.52
N THR A 266 -10.03 -10.91 16.56
CA THR A 266 -10.43 -11.86 15.53
C THR A 266 -9.45 -11.81 14.37
N TYR A 267 -9.34 -12.91 13.65
CA TYR A 267 -8.53 -13.04 12.45
C TYR A 267 -9.40 -12.88 11.21
N GLY A 268 -8.90 -12.11 10.23
CA GLY A 268 -9.48 -11.99 8.92
C GLY A 268 -8.42 -12.14 7.83
N GLU A 269 -8.78 -12.81 6.75
CA GLU A 269 -7.94 -12.92 5.57
C GLU A 269 -8.33 -11.86 4.54
N GLY A 270 -7.33 -11.12 4.06
CA GLY A 270 -7.46 -10.24 2.91
C GLY A 270 -7.09 -10.95 1.61
N THR A 271 -6.70 -10.17 0.63
CA THR A 271 -6.25 -10.67 -0.67
C THR A 271 -4.96 -11.50 -0.52
N LYS A 272 -4.84 -12.54 -1.35
CA LYS A 272 -3.65 -13.36 -1.50
C LYS A 272 -3.40 -13.54 -2.98
N ASN A 273 -2.39 -12.91 -3.52
CA ASN A 273 -2.10 -12.95 -4.95
C ASN A 273 -0.71 -13.52 -5.20
N VAL A 274 -0.60 -14.42 -6.16
CA VAL A 274 0.68 -14.89 -6.68
C VAL A 274 0.61 -14.88 -8.19
N THR A 275 1.53 -14.15 -8.81
CA THR A 275 1.69 -14.10 -10.26
C THR A 275 3.11 -14.50 -10.62
N ASN A 276 3.24 -15.47 -11.53
CA ASN A 276 4.51 -15.86 -12.14
C ASN A 276 4.47 -15.48 -13.61
N THR A 277 5.54 -14.86 -14.10
CA THR A 277 5.70 -14.53 -15.52
C THR A 277 7.05 -15.05 -15.98
N MET A 278 7.03 -15.84 -17.05
CA MET A 278 8.22 -16.23 -17.80
C MET A 278 8.22 -15.50 -19.14
N TYR A 279 9.36 -14.98 -19.53
CA TYR A 279 9.57 -14.31 -20.79
C TYR A 279 10.89 -14.78 -21.39
N TRP A 280 10.84 -15.19 -22.64
CA TRP A 280 12.01 -15.58 -23.38
C TRP A 280 12.02 -14.83 -24.71
N GLU A 281 13.15 -14.22 -25.03
CA GLU A 281 13.38 -13.44 -26.22
C GLU A 281 14.65 -13.89 -26.90
N ASN A 282 14.61 -14.03 -28.23
CA ASN A 282 15.73 -14.32 -29.07
C ASN A 282 15.81 -13.24 -30.16
N ARG A 283 16.98 -12.63 -30.31
CA ARG A 283 17.26 -11.61 -31.31
C ARG A 283 18.39 -12.07 -32.19
N LEU A 284 18.17 -12.05 -33.50
CA LEU A 284 19.22 -12.20 -34.50
C LEU A 284 19.35 -10.85 -35.18
N TYR A 285 20.52 -10.28 -35.07
CA TYR A 285 20.86 -8.99 -35.64
C TYR A 285 22.00 -9.14 -36.63
N TRP A 286 21.86 -8.55 -37.82
CA TRP A 286 22.90 -8.52 -38.84
C TRP A 286 22.98 -7.13 -39.43
N ASN A 287 24.21 -6.63 -39.62
CA ASN A 287 24.48 -5.38 -40.28
C ASN A 287 25.84 -5.47 -41.00
N ASN A 288 25.85 -5.16 -42.29
CA ASN A 288 27.05 -5.23 -43.10
C ASN A 288 27.03 -4.20 -44.24
N HIS A 289 28.21 -3.84 -44.75
CA HIS A 289 28.38 -2.91 -45.84
C HIS A 289 29.11 -3.61 -47.00
N PHE A 290 28.61 -3.39 -48.21
CA PHE A 290 29.14 -3.94 -49.44
C PHE A 290 29.31 -2.81 -50.45
N GLY A 291 30.49 -2.17 -50.45
CA GLY A 291 30.74 -0.97 -51.25
C GLY A 291 29.80 0.17 -50.85
N ALA A 292 29.04 0.69 -51.79
CA ALA A 292 28.02 1.73 -51.53
C ALA A 292 26.73 1.23 -50.92
N HIS A 293 26.59 -0.09 -50.68
CA HIS A 293 25.37 -0.70 -50.16
C HIS A 293 25.51 -1.00 -48.66
N SER A 294 24.57 -0.56 -47.84
CA SER A 294 24.42 -0.95 -46.43
C SER A 294 23.18 -1.81 -46.25
N LEU A 295 23.34 -2.96 -45.63
CA LEU A 295 22.26 -3.92 -45.38
C LEU A 295 22.17 -4.17 -43.87
N GLY A 296 20.94 -4.10 -43.34
CA GLY A 296 20.65 -4.42 -41.95
C GLY A 296 19.44 -5.34 -41.81
N GLY A 297 19.49 -6.20 -40.83
CA GLY A 297 18.38 -7.11 -40.48
C GLY A 297 18.28 -7.31 -38.99
N LEU A 298 17.07 -7.36 -38.48
CA LEU A 298 16.74 -7.75 -37.12
C LEU A 298 15.58 -8.72 -37.17
N LEU A 299 15.73 -9.88 -36.53
CA LEU A 299 14.66 -10.81 -36.27
C LEU A 299 14.52 -11.01 -34.79
N VAL A 300 13.30 -10.88 -34.26
CA VAL A 300 12.98 -11.01 -32.83
C VAL A 300 11.88 -12.06 -32.66
N PHE A 301 12.17 -13.09 -31.90
CA PHE A 301 11.21 -14.11 -31.48
C PHE A 301 11.02 -14.00 -29.97
N THR A 302 9.76 -13.89 -29.52
CA THR A 302 9.44 -13.82 -28.09
C THR A 302 8.37 -14.82 -27.70
N THR A 303 8.50 -15.34 -26.50
CA THR A 303 7.44 -16.08 -25.84
C THR A 303 7.22 -15.52 -24.43
N ARG A 304 5.97 -15.41 -24.04
CA ARG A 304 5.56 -14.99 -22.69
C ARG A 304 4.51 -15.94 -22.16
N GLU A 305 4.72 -16.38 -20.91
CA GLU A 305 3.71 -17.13 -20.17
C GLU A 305 3.46 -16.41 -18.81
N LYS A 306 2.19 -16.16 -18.51
CA LYS A 306 1.76 -15.63 -17.23
C LYS A 306 0.82 -16.61 -16.56
N ARG A 307 1.07 -16.94 -15.29
CA ARG A 307 0.23 -17.76 -14.42
C ARG A 307 -0.17 -16.97 -13.19
N VAL A 308 -1.44 -17.06 -12.81
CA VAL A 308 -1.98 -16.39 -11.63
C VAL A 308 -2.56 -17.47 -10.71
N ALA A 309 -2.17 -17.47 -9.44
CA ALA A 309 -2.83 -18.28 -8.42
C ALA A 309 -4.09 -17.57 -7.93
N ASN A 310 -5.02 -18.32 -7.36
CA ASN A 310 -6.30 -17.82 -6.83
C ASN A 310 -7.21 -17.20 -7.93
N ALA A 311 -7.21 -17.80 -9.09
CA ALA A 311 -7.92 -17.26 -10.26
C ALA A 311 -9.46 -17.33 -10.19
N GLY A 312 -10.03 -18.01 -9.21
CA GLY A 312 -11.48 -18.10 -8.99
C GLY A 312 -12.24 -19.01 -9.96
N SER A 313 -11.69 -19.37 -11.12
CA SER A 313 -12.29 -20.31 -12.08
C SER A 313 -11.22 -21.09 -12.83
N LEU A 314 -11.61 -22.26 -13.38
CA LEU A 314 -10.71 -23.07 -14.21
C LEU A 314 -10.17 -22.26 -15.40
N GLN A 315 -11.02 -21.53 -16.10
CA GLN A 315 -10.63 -20.74 -17.26
C GLN A 315 -9.59 -19.67 -16.93
N LEU A 316 -9.77 -18.94 -15.83
CA LEU A 316 -8.85 -17.90 -15.38
C LEU A 316 -7.55 -18.48 -14.80
N SER A 317 -7.54 -19.75 -14.39
CA SER A 317 -6.36 -20.45 -13.88
C SER A 317 -5.40 -20.94 -14.97
N LEU A 318 -5.87 -20.99 -16.21
CA LEU A 318 -5.04 -21.40 -17.33
C LEU A 318 -3.94 -20.36 -17.61
N PRO A 319 -2.72 -20.79 -17.99
CA PRO A 319 -1.66 -19.88 -18.36
C PRO A 319 -2.06 -19.00 -19.54
N SER A 320 -1.89 -17.67 -19.38
CA SER A 320 -1.94 -16.76 -20.53
C SER A 320 -0.61 -16.85 -21.26
N ARG A 321 -0.65 -17.19 -22.54
CA ARG A 321 0.53 -17.35 -23.39
C ARG A 321 0.45 -16.40 -24.58
N ASN A 322 1.60 -15.88 -24.97
CA ASN A 322 1.76 -15.07 -26.15
C ASN A 322 3.07 -15.48 -26.85
N VAL A 323 3.01 -15.64 -28.15
CA VAL A 323 4.16 -15.91 -29.02
C VAL A 323 4.20 -14.84 -30.09
N SER A 324 5.38 -14.23 -30.30
CA SER A 324 5.52 -13.17 -31.28
C SER A 324 6.77 -13.37 -32.12
N LEU A 325 6.66 -13.01 -33.39
CA LEU A 325 7.76 -12.92 -34.34
C LEU A 325 7.73 -11.55 -35.00
N ALA A 326 8.81 -10.80 -34.89
CA ALA A 326 8.94 -9.50 -35.54
C ALA A 326 10.25 -9.42 -36.31
N GLY A 327 10.25 -8.67 -37.38
CA GLY A 327 11.45 -8.46 -38.16
C GLY A 327 11.52 -7.07 -38.77
N ARG A 328 12.74 -6.64 -39.04
CA ARG A 328 13.08 -5.39 -39.71
C ARG A 328 14.21 -5.64 -40.68
N PHE A 329 14.07 -5.13 -41.88
CA PHE A 329 15.11 -5.09 -42.90
C PHE A 329 15.36 -3.65 -43.28
N THR A 330 16.63 -3.26 -43.36
CA THR A 330 17.05 -1.92 -43.76
C THR A 330 18.05 -2.02 -44.93
N TYR A 331 17.90 -1.13 -45.87
CA TYR A 331 18.78 -0.97 -47.01
C TYR A 331 19.18 0.50 -47.16
N GLY A 332 20.43 0.75 -47.37
CA GLY A 332 20.94 2.07 -47.71
C GLY A 332 21.87 1.99 -48.94
N PHE A 333 21.80 2.99 -49.79
CA PHE A 333 22.65 3.15 -50.96
C PHE A 333 23.33 4.52 -50.94
N ASP A 334 24.65 4.54 -50.97
CA ASP A 334 25.55 5.73 -51.03
C ASP A 334 25.21 6.80 -49.95
N ASP A 335 24.67 6.33 -48.80
CA ASP A 335 24.17 7.17 -47.71
C ASP A 335 23.12 8.24 -48.12
N ARG A 336 22.50 8.03 -49.31
CA ARG A 336 21.53 8.95 -49.90
C ARG A 336 20.11 8.37 -50.00
N TYR A 337 20.04 7.07 -50.26
CA TYR A 337 18.74 6.39 -50.43
C TYR A 337 18.58 5.33 -49.35
N PHE A 338 17.44 5.34 -48.67
CA PHE A 338 17.16 4.41 -47.58
C PHE A 338 15.80 3.78 -47.80
N ALA A 339 15.70 2.49 -47.51
CA ALA A 339 14.46 1.73 -47.47
C ALA A 339 14.41 0.89 -46.20
N GLU A 340 13.24 0.79 -45.61
CA GLU A 340 13.00 -0.03 -44.42
C GLU A 340 11.72 -0.81 -44.59
N PHE A 341 11.73 -2.08 -44.20
CA PHE A 341 10.59 -2.95 -44.15
C PHE A 341 10.46 -3.58 -42.75
N ASN A 342 9.27 -3.47 -42.15
CA ASN A 342 8.97 -4.03 -40.85
C ASN A 342 7.79 -4.99 -40.96
N PHE A 343 7.84 -6.10 -40.24
CA PHE A 343 6.71 -7.00 -40.05
C PHE A 343 6.61 -7.48 -38.61
N GLY A 344 5.40 -7.86 -38.18
CA GLY A 344 5.15 -8.43 -36.86
C GLY A 344 3.97 -9.39 -36.90
N TYR A 345 4.12 -10.49 -36.19
CA TYR A 345 3.08 -11.48 -35.94
C TYR A 345 2.98 -11.75 -34.45
N ASN A 346 1.76 -11.72 -33.92
CA ASN A 346 1.44 -12.04 -32.53
C ASN A 346 0.34 -13.10 -32.50
N GLY A 347 0.52 -14.13 -31.65
CA GLY A 347 -0.42 -15.20 -31.46
C GLY A 347 -0.54 -15.64 -30.00
#